data_cbd4ecd6849c70f2cfcd12feb58790ba
#
_entry.id   cbd4ecd6849c70f2cfcd12feb58790ba
#
_cell.length_a   1.000
_cell.length_b   1.000
_cell.length_c   1.000
_cell.angle_alpha   90.00
_cell.angle_beta   90.00
_cell.angle_gamma   90.00
#
_symmetry.space_group_name_H-M   'P 1'
#
loop_
_entity.id
_entity.type
_entity.pdbx_description
1 polymer ?
#
loop_
_entity_poly.entity_id
_entity_poly.type
_entity_poly.pdbx_seq_one_letter_code
_entity_poly.pdbx_strand_id
1 'polypeptide(L)'
;MKQKIIKILTALIIVLIIVLQNTKVFCVTSSSDYTIQSYNIKMTVNEDNTFDITEKITAYFNNPKHGIYRKIPLKNSITRTDGTTSNNRAKITNISVDKNFKISSENGYKVIKIGDADSTLTGRQTYTIKYKYN
;
A
#
# COMPACT_ATOMS: atom_id res chain seq x y z
N MET A 1 41.44 22.32 -43.30
CA MET A 1 40.60 22.73 -42.17
C MET A 1 39.41 21.76 -41.94
N LYS A 2 38.56 21.48 -42.91
CA LYS A 2 37.35 20.63 -42.78
C LYS A 2 37.62 19.23 -42.19
N GLN A 3 38.69 18.51 -42.64
CA GLN A 3 39.01 17.19 -42.15
C GLN A 3 39.43 17.15 -40.65
N LYS A 4 40.11 18.19 -40.16
CA LYS A 4 40.45 18.28 -38.72
C LYS A 4 39.21 18.50 -37.86
N ILE A 5 38.27 19.30 -38.33
CA ILE A 5 37.00 19.57 -37.64
C ILE A 5 36.16 18.30 -37.56
N ILE A 6 36.06 17.51 -38.62
CA ILE A 6 35.33 16.25 -38.65
C ILE A 6 35.93 15.24 -37.65
N LYS A 7 37.27 15.09 -37.59
CA LYS A 7 37.93 14.22 -36.62
C LYS A 7 37.69 14.63 -35.17
N ILE A 8 37.65 15.91 -34.88
CA ILE A 8 37.34 16.44 -33.56
C ILE A 8 35.87 16.15 -33.19
N LEU A 9 34.97 16.35 -34.14
CA LEU A 9 33.53 16.12 -33.93
C LEU A 9 33.23 14.63 -33.68
N THR A 10 33.86 13.71 -34.45
CA THR A 10 33.70 12.26 -34.23
C THR A 10 34.28 11.80 -32.89
N ALA A 11 35.44 12.36 -32.49
CA ALA A 11 36.00 12.04 -31.17
C ALA A 11 35.10 12.52 -30.03
N LEU A 12 34.47 13.68 -30.15
CA LEU A 12 33.54 14.24 -29.18
C LEU A 12 32.26 13.41 -29.05
N ILE A 13 31.73 12.88 -30.17
CA ILE A 13 30.56 11.99 -30.18
C ILE A 13 30.89 10.65 -29.52
N ILE A 14 32.08 10.09 -29.79
CA ILE A 14 32.52 8.82 -29.16
C ILE A 14 32.63 8.99 -27.62
N VAL A 15 33.22 10.09 -27.15
CA VAL A 15 33.33 10.39 -25.73
C VAL A 15 31.93 10.55 -25.10
N LEU A 16 31.00 11.22 -25.78
CA LEU A 16 29.62 11.40 -25.32
C LEU A 16 28.89 10.05 -25.19
N ILE A 17 29.07 9.13 -26.15
CA ILE A 17 28.48 7.78 -26.12
C ILE A 17 29.05 6.97 -24.95
N ILE A 18 30.35 7.07 -24.68
CA ILE A 18 30.99 6.36 -23.56
C ILE A 18 30.50 6.88 -22.21
N VAL A 19 30.25 8.18 -22.07
CA VAL A 19 29.70 8.79 -20.85
C VAL A 19 28.26 8.35 -20.60
N LEU A 20 27.45 8.24 -21.66
CA LEU A 20 26.05 7.80 -21.57
C LEU A 20 25.87 6.33 -21.18
N GLN A 21 26.87 5.48 -21.40
CA GLN A 21 26.82 4.06 -21.06
C GLN A 21 27.13 3.76 -19.57
N ASN A 22 27.58 4.75 -18.80
CA ASN A 22 27.94 4.58 -17.39
C ASN A 22 26.83 4.99 -16.40
N THR A 23 25.62 5.23 -16.85
CA THR A 23 24.49 5.42 -15.94
C THR A 23 24.07 4.06 -15.35
N LYS A 24 24.71 3.66 -14.26
CA LYS A 24 24.16 2.61 -13.40
C LYS A 24 22.83 3.15 -12.86
N VAL A 25 21.73 2.68 -13.40
CA VAL A 25 20.42 2.86 -12.78
C VAL A 25 20.48 2.13 -11.43
N PHE A 26 20.69 2.87 -10.37
CA PHE A 26 20.54 2.34 -9.01
C PHE A 26 19.03 2.15 -8.81
N CYS A 27 18.56 0.93 -9.04
CA CYS A 27 17.26 0.52 -8.56
C CYS A 27 17.36 0.46 -7.03
N VAL A 28 16.89 1.50 -6.35
CA VAL A 28 16.66 1.45 -4.91
C VAL A 28 15.49 0.50 -4.72
N THR A 29 15.78 -0.77 -4.52
CA THR A 29 14.81 -1.68 -3.93
C THR A 29 14.59 -1.20 -2.50
N SER A 30 13.53 -0.43 -2.27
CA SER A 30 13.03 -0.19 -0.93
C SER A 30 12.68 -1.55 -0.35
N SER A 31 13.52 -2.10 0.50
CA SER A 31 13.20 -3.31 1.24
C SER A 31 11.95 -2.95 2.07
N SER A 32 10.82 -3.52 1.71
CA SER A 32 9.60 -3.36 2.48
C SER A 32 9.88 -3.83 3.91
N ASP A 33 9.56 -3.00 4.89
CA ASP A 33 9.75 -3.31 6.31
C ASP A 33 9.02 -4.60 6.74
N TYR A 34 7.98 -4.96 6.00
CA TYR A 34 7.23 -6.21 6.15
C TYR A 34 6.61 -6.64 4.82
N THR A 35 6.29 -7.92 4.71
CA THR A 35 5.64 -8.53 3.54
C THR A 35 4.32 -9.15 3.97
N ILE A 36 3.25 -8.91 3.22
CA ILE A 36 1.98 -9.62 3.42
C ILE A 36 2.09 -11.00 2.79
N GLN A 37 2.04 -12.04 3.61
CA GLN A 37 2.11 -13.44 3.17
C GLN A 37 0.73 -13.99 2.77
N SER A 38 -0.33 -13.55 3.46
CA SER A 38 -1.71 -13.88 3.10
C SER A 38 -2.68 -12.80 3.55
N TYR A 39 -3.74 -12.64 2.77
CA TYR A 39 -4.84 -11.75 3.08
C TYR A 39 -6.15 -12.42 2.69
N ASN A 40 -6.90 -12.89 3.68
CA ASN A 40 -8.17 -13.57 3.49
C ASN A 40 -9.31 -12.68 3.99
N ILE A 41 -10.35 -12.56 3.20
CA ILE A 41 -11.55 -11.80 3.54
C ILE A 41 -12.74 -12.75 3.49
N LYS A 42 -13.50 -12.80 4.61
CA LYS A 42 -14.83 -13.41 4.65
C LYS A 42 -15.85 -12.29 4.77
N MET A 43 -16.83 -12.29 3.88
CA MET A 43 -17.93 -11.32 3.85
C MET A 43 -19.25 -12.06 3.94
N THR A 44 -20.11 -11.64 4.85
CA THR A 44 -21.50 -12.09 4.96
C THR A 44 -22.40 -10.90 4.64
N VAL A 45 -23.32 -11.10 3.69
CA VAL A 45 -24.35 -10.12 3.31
C VAL A 45 -25.56 -10.33 4.23
N ASN A 46 -26.00 -9.27 4.91
CA ASN A 46 -27.15 -9.31 5.80
C ASN A 46 -28.41 -8.82 5.07
N GLU A 47 -29.58 -9.20 5.57
CA GLU A 47 -30.87 -8.82 4.98
C GLU A 47 -31.12 -7.29 5.02
N ASP A 48 -30.48 -6.58 5.94
CA ASP A 48 -30.53 -5.12 6.08
C ASP A 48 -29.55 -4.36 5.15
N ASN A 49 -29.00 -5.03 4.13
CA ASN A 49 -28.00 -4.53 3.19
C ASN A 49 -26.67 -4.12 3.86
N THR A 50 -26.40 -4.57 5.08
CA THR A 50 -25.09 -4.43 5.70
C THR A 50 -24.21 -5.66 5.42
N PHE A 51 -22.90 -5.52 5.65
CA PHE A 51 -21.95 -6.60 5.45
C PHE A 51 -21.15 -6.82 6.74
N ASP A 52 -21.14 -8.07 7.22
CA ASP A 52 -20.22 -8.47 8.27
C ASP A 52 -18.93 -8.96 7.63
N ILE A 53 -17.84 -8.26 7.90
CA ILE A 53 -16.54 -8.51 7.28
C ILE A 53 -15.55 -9.02 8.33
N THR A 54 -14.85 -10.08 7.98
CA THR A 54 -13.71 -10.60 8.74
C THR A 54 -12.50 -10.65 7.82
N GLU A 55 -11.47 -9.89 8.17
CA GLU A 55 -10.19 -9.89 7.48
C GLU A 55 -9.16 -10.64 8.32
N LYS A 56 -8.43 -11.58 7.71
CA LYS A 56 -7.28 -12.25 8.34
C LYS A 56 -6.04 -11.96 7.52
N ILE A 57 -5.11 -11.20 8.13
CA ILE A 57 -3.89 -10.73 7.50
C ILE A 57 -2.71 -11.42 8.17
N THR A 58 -1.88 -12.11 7.40
CA THR A 58 -0.60 -12.65 7.88
C THR A 58 0.53 -11.83 7.25
N ALA A 59 1.32 -11.17 8.09
CA ALA A 59 2.47 -10.38 7.70
C ALA A 59 3.76 -10.99 8.28
N TYR A 60 4.86 -10.87 7.54
CA TYR A 60 6.20 -11.20 8.01
C TYR A 60 7.03 -9.92 8.11
N PHE A 61 7.51 -9.61 9.30
CA PHE A 61 8.30 -8.42 9.59
C PHE A 61 9.79 -8.74 9.52
N ASN A 62 10.47 -8.13 8.56
CA ASN A 62 11.91 -8.26 8.38
C ASN A 62 12.69 -7.44 9.42
N ASN A 63 12.09 -6.34 9.88
CA ASN A 63 12.65 -5.42 10.86
C ASN A 63 11.67 -5.23 12.03
N PRO A 64 12.15 -4.88 13.26
CA PRO A 64 11.27 -4.57 14.38
C PRO A 64 10.28 -3.44 14.06
N LYS A 65 8.99 -3.69 14.27
CA LYS A 65 7.88 -2.74 14.07
C LYS A 65 6.87 -2.85 15.19
N HIS A 66 6.10 -1.79 15.41
CA HIS A 66 5.05 -1.73 16.44
C HIS A 66 3.72 -2.34 16.00
N GLY A 67 3.58 -2.77 14.72
CA GLY A 67 2.36 -3.34 14.16
C GLY A 67 2.04 -2.86 12.76
N ILE A 68 0.75 -2.86 12.39
CA ILE A 68 0.28 -2.48 11.06
C ILE A 68 -0.82 -1.41 11.13
N TYR A 69 -1.03 -0.74 10.00
CA TYR A 69 -2.18 0.13 9.75
C TYR A 69 -3.12 -0.53 8.74
N ARG A 70 -4.40 -0.64 9.08
CA ARG A 70 -5.45 -1.00 8.12
C ARG A 70 -6.30 0.24 7.82
N LYS A 71 -6.28 0.70 6.58
CA LYS A 71 -7.08 1.84 6.11
C LYS A 71 -8.24 1.32 5.27
N ILE A 72 -9.48 1.63 5.68
CA ILE A 72 -10.70 1.27 4.99
C ILE A 72 -11.31 2.54 4.40
N PRO A 73 -11.51 2.65 3.08
CA PRO A 73 -12.07 3.84 2.48
C PRO A 73 -13.52 4.03 2.90
N LEU A 74 -13.89 5.26 3.29
CA LEU A 74 -15.25 5.66 3.65
C LEU A 74 -15.96 6.38 2.49
N LYS A 75 -15.24 6.73 1.45
CA LYS A 75 -15.76 7.39 0.25
C LYS A 75 -15.21 6.68 -0.98
N ASN A 76 -16.08 6.45 -1.94
CA ASN A 76 -15.70 5.91 -3.23
C ASN A 76 -16.50 6.59 -4.35
N SER A 77 -15.85 6.87 -5.46
CA SER A 77 -16.47 7.37 -6.67
C SER A 77 -16.37 6.28 -7.74
N ILE A 78 -17.52 5.88 -8.28
CA ILE A 78 -17.61 4.85 -9.30
C ILE A 78 -18.19 5.47 -10.56
N THR A 79 -17.45 5.40 -11.66
CA THR A 79 -17.97 5.75 -13.00
C THR A 79 -18.48 4.48 -13.66
N ARG A 80 -19.76 4.48 -14.02
CA ARG A 80 -20.41 3.37 -14.73
C ARG A 80 -20.05 3.39 -16.21
N THR A 81 -20.36 2.30 -16.89
CA THR A 81 -20.12 2.14 -18.34
C THR A 81 -20.90 3.14 -19.21
N ASP A 82 -22.01 3.69 -18.68
CA ASP A 82 -22.80 4.74 -19.32
C ASP A 82 -22.22 6.16 -19.10
N GLY A 83 -21.06 6.29 -18.43
CA GLY A 83 -20.41 7.56 -18.12
C GLY A 83 -20.94 8.26 -16.86
N THR A 84 -21.99 7.75 -16.22
CA THR A 84 -22.52 8.33 -14.98
C THR A 84 -21.60 8.04 -13.81
N THR A 85 -21.37 9.06 -12.94
CA THR A 85 -20.55 8.94 -11.73
C THR A 85 -21.43 8.94 -10.49
N SER A 86 -21.24 7.95 -9.61
CA SER A 86 -21.92 7.83 -8.33
C SER A 86 -20.88 7.93 -7.20
N ASN A 87 -21.16 8.81 -6.24
CA ASN A 87 -20.35 8.95 -5.03
C ASN A 87 -20.99 8.17 -3.88
N ASN A 88 -20.32 7.14 -3.41
CA ASN A 88 -20.77 6.31 -2.30
C ASN A 88 -20.04 6.70 -1.01
N ARG A 89 -20.76 6.63 0.10
CA ARG A 89 -20.20 6.78 1.45
C ARG A 89 -20.47 5.50 2.24
N ALA A 90 -19.46 5.00 2.89
CA ALA A 90 -19.55 3.85 3.77
C ALA A 90 -19.49 4.27 5.23
N LYS A 91 -20.19 3.53 6.08
CA LYS A 91 -20.09 3.62 7.53
C LYS A 91 -19.52 2.32 8.06
N ILE A 92 -18.42 2.41 8.81
CA ILE A 92 -17.77 1.27 9.44
C ILE A 92 -18.04 1.31 10.94
N THR A 93 -18.65 0.23 11.44
CA THR A 93 -19.05 0.09 12.85
C THR A 93 -18.63 -1.27 13.39
N ASN A 94 -18.78 -1.50 14.71
CA ASN A 94 -18.53 -2.75 15.39
C ASN A 94 -17.12 -3.32 15.10
N ILE A 95 -16.13 -2.40 15.09
CA ILE A 95 -14.74 -2.79 14.82
C ILE A 95 -14.18 -3.55 16.02
N SER A 96 -13.64 -4.75 15.78
CA SER A 96 -12.90 -5.53 16.75
C SER A 96 -11.63 -6.10 16.11
N VAL A 97 -10.59 -6.24 16.90
CA VAL A 97 -9.30 -6.80 16.47
C VAL A 97 -8.79 -7.73 17.56
N ASP A 98 -8.12 -8.81 17.18
CA ASP A 98 -7.53 -9.80 18.10
C ASP A 98 -6.26 -9.31 18.84
N LYS A 99 -5.86 -8.05 18.63
CA LYS A 99 -4.69 -7.41 19.25
C LYS A 99 -5.05 -5.99 19.71
N ASN A 100 -4.16 -5.35 20.46
CA ASN A 100 -4.31 -3.93 20.82
C ASN A 100 -4.48 -3.06 19.57
N PHE A 101 -5.44 -2.15 19.59
CA PHE A 101 -5.71 -1.28 18.45
C PHE A 101 -6.26 0.08 18.87
N LYS A 102 -6.08 1.06 17.98
CA LYS A 102 -6.68 2.39 18.07
C LYS A 102 -7.36 2.72 16.74
N ILE A 103 -8.45 3.48 16.80
CA ILE A 103 -9.25 3.87 15.64
C ILE A 103 -9.18 5.38 15.47
N SER A 104 -8.94 5.84 14.23
CA SER A 104 -9.12 7.23 13.81
C SER A 104 -9.90 7.31 12.50
N SER A 105 -10.25 8.53 12.09
CA SER A 105 -10.82 8.80 10.76
C SER A 105 -10.02 9.94 10.15
N GLU A 106 -9.36 9.68 9.04
CA GLU A 106 -8.42 10.59 8.39
C GLU A 106 -8.61 10.55 6.87
N ASN A 107 -8.66 11.70 6.23
CA ASN A 107 -8.64 11.82 4.77
C ASN A 107 -9.64 10.91 4.03
N GLY A 108 -10.83 10.69 4.62
CA GLY A 108 -11.85 9.83 4.02
C GLY A 108 -11.65 8.32 4.24
N TYR A 109 -10.77 7.95 5.16
CA TYR A 109 -10.54 6.56 5.58
C TYR A 109 -10.91 6.36 7.05
N LYS A 110 -11.39 5.16 7.38
CA LYS A 110 -11.33 4.62 8.73
C LYS A 110 -9.95 3.97 8.89
N VAL A 111 -9.16 4.46 9.83
CA VAL A 111 -7.80 3.97 10.10
C VAL A 111 -7.81 3.16 11.38
N ILE A 112 -7.35 1.92 11.29
CA ILE A 112 -7.18 1.02 12.42
C ILE A 112 -5.67 0.81 12.58
N LYS A 113 -5.08 1.40 13.63
CA LYS A 113 -3.69 1.15 14.02
C LYS A 113 -3.68 -0.05 14.95
N ILE A 114 -3.03 -1.14 14.53
CA ILE A 114 -3.02 -2.41 15.26
C ILE A 114 -1.60 -2.68 15.75
N GLY A 115 -1.44 -2.83 17.05
CA GLY A 115 -0.16 -3.07 17.72
C GLY A 115 0.01 -2.20 18.95
N ASP A 116 1.21 -2.23 19.52
CA ASP A 116 1.58 -1.52 20.73
C ASP A 116 2.71 -0.53 20.46
N ALA A 117 2.61 0.69 21.00
CA ALA A 117 3.63 1.71 20.84
C ALA A 117 4.91 1.41 21.65
N ASP A 118 4.75 0.67 22.76
CA ASP A 118 5.80 0.41 23.73
C ASP A 118 6.53 -0.93 23.49
N SER A 119 6.03 -1.75 22.52
CA SER A 119 6.65 -3.01 22.14
C SER A 119 6.83 -3.15 20.64
N THR A 120 7.89 -3.83 20.24
CA THR A 120 8.16 -4.18 18.85
C THR A 120 7.97 -5.68 18.63
N LEU A 121 7.65 -6.04 17.38
CA LEU A 121 7.50 -7.41 16.93
C LEU A 121 8.29 -7.64 15.64
N THR A 122 8.72 -8.88 15.44
CA THR A 122 9.40 -9.36 14.23
C THR A 122 8.79 -10.69 13.79
N GLY A 123 9.22 -11.17 12.61
CA GLY A 123 8.79 -12.46 12.10
C GLY A 123 7.30 -12.48 11.71
N ARG A 124 6.71 -13.66 11.73
CA ARG A 124 5.32 -13.90 11.30
C ARG A 124 4.33 -13.42 12.35
N GLN A 125 3.42 -12.55 11.93
CA GLN A 125 2.32 -12.04 12.74
C GLN A 125 1.00 -12.21 11.99
N THR A 126 -0.06 -12.58 12.73
CA THR A 126 -1.42 -12.68 12.17
C THR A 126 -2.33 -11.71 12.90
N TYR A 127 -3.19 -11.06 12.15
CA TYR A 127 -4.16 -10.07 12.61
C TYR A 127 -5.54 -10.48 12.12
N THR A 128 -6.52 -10.52 13.01
CA THR A 128 -7.93 -10.76 12.68
C THR A 128 -8.72 -9.50 12.98
N ILE A 129 -9.29 -8.88 11.94
CA ILE A 129 -10.07 -7.66 12.03
C ILE A 129 -11.50 -7.99 11.65
N LYS A 130 -12.47 -7.60 12.49
CA LYS A 130 -13.91 -7.75 12.19
C LYS A 130 -14.57 -6.39 12.23
N TYR A 131 -15.51 -6.16 11.35
CA TYR A 131 -16.31 -4.93 11.33
C TYR A 131 -17.59 -5.11 10.52
N LYS A 132 -18.55 -4.23 10.77
CA LYS A 132 -19.77 -4.10 9.97
C LYS A 132 -19.61 -2.92 9.01
N TYR A 133 -19.85 -3.18 7.74
CA TYR A 133 -19.84 -2.21 6.65
C TYR A 133 -21.27 -1.92 6.20
N ASN A 134 -21.61 -0.61 6.08
CA ASN A 134 -22.92 -0.11 5.67
C ASN A 134 -22.77 1.01 4.64
#